data_e2d7b263f28e0c1d841580eaf580be55
#
_entry.id   e2d7b263f28e0c1d841580eaf580be55
#
_cell.length_a   1.000
_cell.length_b   1.000
_cell.length_c   1.000
_cell.angle_alpha   90.00
_cell.angle_beta   90.00
_cell.angle_gamma   90.00
#
_symmetry.space_group_name_H-M   'P 1'
#
loop_
_entity.id
_entity.type
_entity.pdbx_description
1 polymer ?
#
loop_
_entity_poly.entity_id
_entity_poly.type
_entity_poly.pdbx_seq_one_letter_code
_entity_poly.pdbx_strand_id
1 'polypeptide(L)'
;TEGKLRGIVKSVLFKCVHYETVVETKLGTAITVKMVVKDGKPVFNAEANEKMSANDFYLDTADVDELDAATIIARADAQAWNPDTDEFVSIKDVVYQIKKENGTYPVTFSTAAGTSVTVNMIVKDENRVANKEYEEEIFAVNFFKNADEITESIALDTDLKTWANASAWSLEDGKAVEITNVHYDFDPETITPGVYDVTFSTEGYEYKVDTTDKYEVGDIVGLSFQPEDIHIMSKN
;
A
#
# COMPACT_ATOMS: atom_id res chain seq x y z
N THR A 1 -36.95 0.06 -2.14
CA THR A 1 -35.75 0.20 -3.01
C THR A 1 -35.05 -1.14 -3.03
N GLU A 2 -35.04 -1.79 -4.17
CA GLU A 2 -34.38 -3.08 -4.37
C GLU A 2 -32.86 -2.90 -4.21
N GLY A 3 -32.28 -3.51 -3.18
CA GLY A 3 -30.82 -3.56 -3.01
C GLY A 3 -30.22 -4.56 -4.01
N LYS A 4 -29.21 -4.16 -4.74
CA LYS A 4 -28.44 -5.05 -5.63
C LYS A 4 -27.01 -5.13 -5.14
N LEU A 5 -26.58 -6.32 -4.78
CA LEU A 5 -25.22 -6.62 -4.37
C LEU A 5 -24.58 -7.55 -5.41
N ARG A 6 -23.28 -7.40 -5.64
CA ARG A 6 -22.50 -8.34 -6.46
C ARG A 6 -21.49 -9.07 -5.59
N GLY A 7 -21.36 -10.36 -5.77
CA GLY A 7 -20.39 -11.16 -5.04
C GLY A 7 -19.83 -12.32 -5.88
N ILE A 8 -18.84 -12.99 -5.33
CA ILE A 8 -18.17 -14.16 -5.91
C ILE A 8 -18.58 -15.40 -5.10
N VAL A 9 -18.95 -16.47 -5.77
CA VAL A 9 -19.29 -17.73 -5.14
C VAL A 9 -18.03 -18.36 -4.53
N LYS A 10 -18.02 -18.56 -3.22
CA LYS A 10 -16.92 -19.20 -2.46
C LYS A 10 -17.10 -20.70 -2.28
N SER A 11 -18.33 -21.12 -2.05
CA SER A 11 -18.65 -22.54 -1.91
C SER A 11 -20.08 -22.84 -2.31
N VAL A 12 -20.32 -24.07 -2.71
CA VAL A 12 -21.66 -24.59 -3.07
C VAL A 12 -21.83 -25.96 -2.43
N LEU A 13 -22.88 -26.12 -1.65
CA LEU A 13 -23.25 -27.39 -1.03
C LEU A 13 -24.66 -27.82 -1.48
N PHE A 14 -24.77 -28.99 -2.11
CA PHE A 14 -26.06 -29.53 -2.51
C PHE A 14 -26.80 -30.16 -1.31
N LYS A 15 -28.02 -29.66 -1.05
CA LYS A 15 -28.89 -30.14 0.02
C LYS A 15 -30.20 -30.74 -0.56
N CYS A 16 -30.15 -31.91 -1.12
CA CYS A 16 -31.27 -32.71 -1.65
C CYS A 16 -32.10 -32.06 -2.77
N VAL A 17 -32.60 -30.84 -2.59
CA VAL A 17 -33.48 -30.14 -3.55
C VAL A 17 -33.03 -28.72 -3.86
N HIS A 18 -32.06 -28.20 -3.12
CA HIS A 18 -31.51 -26.86 -3.31
C HIS A 18 -29.99 -26.84 -3.02
N TYR A 19 -29.36 -25.77 -3.40
CA TYR A 19 -27.93 -25.50 -3.14
C TYR A 19 -27.81 -24.42 -2.05
N GLU A 20 -27.02 -24.68 -1.03
CA GLU A 20 -26.52 -23.63 -0.14
C GLU A 20 -25.27 -23.03 -0.79
N THR A 21 -25.32 -21.78 -1.16
CA THR A 21 -24.24 -21.07 -1.84
C THR A 21 -23.74 -19.96 -0.94
N VAL A 22 -22.44 -19.96 -0.64
CA VAL A 22 -21.77 -18.85 0.05
C VAL A 22 -21.25 -17.88 -0.99
N VAL A 23 -21.72 -16.65 -0.92
CA VAL A 23 -21.33 -15.55 -1.80
C VAL A 23 -20.59 -14.52 -0.97
N GLU A 24 -19.33 -14.25 -1.33
CA GLU A 24 -18.56 -13.14 -0.77
C GLU A 24 -18.76 -11.90 -1.63
N THR A 25 -19.12 -10.81 -1.01
CA THR A 25 -19.12 -9.50 -1.67
C THR A 25 -17.69 -9.06 -1.95
N LYS A 26 -17.52 -8.06 -2.83
CA LYS A 26 -16.21 -7.48 -3.07
C LYS A 26 -15.53 -7.13 -1.74
N LEU A 27 -14.18 -7.14 -1.78
CA LEU A 27 -13.30 -6.67 -0.71
C LEU A 27 -13.96 -5.54 0.08
N GLY A 28 -13.86 -5.59 1.40
CA GLY A 28 -14.35 -4.55 2.28
C GLY A 28 -13.69 -3.20 2.04
N THR A 29 -13.33 -2.49 3.08
CA THR A 29 -12.62 -1.22 2.96
C THR A 29 -11.17 -1.46 2.53
N ALA A 30 -10.71 -0.76 1.50
CA ALA A 30 -9.38 -0.96 0.92
C ALA A 30 -8.57 0.34 0.86
N ILE A 31 -7.26 0.24 1.07
CA ILE A 31 -6.29 1.33 0.90
C ILE A 31 -5.08 0.83 0.11
N THR A 32 -4.63 1.64 -0.87
CA THR A 32 -3.40 1.37 -1.62
C THR A 32 -2.32 2.34 -1.18
N VAL A 33 -1.16 1.81 -0.84
CA VAL A 33 0.04 2.58 -0.49
C VAL A 33 1.17 2.27 -1.46
N LYS A 34 2.19 3.14 -1.49
CA LYS A 34 3.39 2.95 -2.28
C LYS A 34 4.47 2.26 -1.43
N MET A 35 4.95 1.13 -1.92
CA MET A 35 6.19 0.51 -1.46
C MET A 35 7.32 0.92 -2.40
N VAL A 36 8.38 1.48 -1.85
CA VAL A 36 9.56 1.85 -2.62
C VAL A 36 10.67 0.86 -2.35
N VAL A 37 11.09 0.15 -3.38
CA VAL A 37 12.21 -0.79 -3.32
C VAL A 37 13.48 -0.07 -3.76
N LYS A 38 14.45 -0.03 -2.87
CA LYS A 38 15.75 0.60 -3.09
C LYS A 38 16.75 -0.42 -3.63
N ASP A 39 17.72 0.07 -4.40
CA ASP A 39 18.86 -0.77 -4.81
C ASP A 39 19.92 -0.90 -3.68
N GLY A 40 19.81 -0.10 -2.63
CA GLY A 40 20.69 -0.11 -1.46
C GLY A 40 22.14 0.24 -1.75
N LYS A 41 22.48 0.54 -3.01
CA LYS A 41 23.85 0.76 -3.44
C LYS A 41 24.14 2.24 -3.63
N PRO A 42 25.18 2.79 -2.98
CA PRO A 42 25.61 4.16 -3.27
C PRO A 42 26.14 4.26 -4.70
N VAL A 43 25.84 5.38 -5.34
CA VAL A 43 26.48 5.76 -6.60
C VAL A 43 27.95 6.06 -6.33
N PHE A 44 28.85 5.53 -7.15
CA PHE A 44 30.28 5.80 -7.05
C PHE A 44 30.77 6.61 -8.25
N ASN A 45 31.37 7.76 -7.99
CA ASN A 45 32.06 8.58 -8.96
C ASN A 45 33.55 8.34 -8.84
N ALA A 46 34.13 7.60 -9.77
CA ALA A 46 35.54 7.23 -9.75
C ALA A 46 36.47 8.42 -10.01
N GLU A 47 36.03 9.42 -10.78
CA GLU A 47 36.87 10.61 -11.07
C GLU A 47 37.02 11.50 -9.85
N ALA A 48 36.00 11.66 -9.06
CA ALA A 48 36.01 12.43 -7.83
C ALA A 48 36.39 11.60 -6.60
N ASN A 49 36.45 10.28 -6.72
CA ASN A 49 36.57 9.35 -5.59
C ASN A 49 35.52 9.62 -4.51
N GLU A 50 34.27 9.76 -4.92
CA GLU A 50 33.14 10.04 -4.05
C GLU A 50 32.06 8.98 -4.19
N LYS A 51 31.46 8.60 -3.07
CA LYS A 51 30.21 7.84 -3.01
C LYS A 51 29.08 8.75 -2.54
N MET A 52 27.87 8.50 -3.04
CA MET A 52 26.65 9.19 -2.61
C MET A 52 25.50 8.22 -2.51
N SER A 53 24.74 8.34 -1.45
CA SER A 53 23.47 7.65 -1.27
C SER A 53 22.36 8.62 -0.90
N ALA A 54 21.15 8.32 -1.29
CA ALA A 54 19.94 8.97 -0.81
C ALA A 54 18.79 7.97 -0.90
N ASN A 55 17.74 8.22 -0.16
CA ASN A 55 16.55 7.36 -0.11
C ASN A 55 15.36 8.12 -0.68
N ASP A 56 14.45 7.38 -1.31
CA ASP A 56 13.12 7.90 -1.59
C ASP A 56 12.44 8.26 -0.26
N PHE A 57 11.55 9.24 -0.29
CA PHE A 57 10.83 9.68 0.90
C PHE A 57 9.42 10.14 0.53
N TYR A 58 8.55 10.20 1.52
CA TYR A 58 7.19 10.71 1.33
C TYR A 58 6.96 11.98 2.13
N LEU A 59 5.95 12.73 1.71
CA LEU A 59 5.60 14.04 2.20
C LEU A 59 4.09 14.20 2.15
N ASP A 60 3.51 14.80 3.18
CA ASP A 60 2.13 15.24 3.12
C ASP A 60 2.00 16.49 2.24
N THR A 61 0.90 16.66 1.54
CA THR A 61 0.65 17.83 0.70
C THR A 61 0.73 19.14 1.51
N ALA A 62 0.38 19.10 2.80
CA ALA A 62 0.48 20.25 3.69
C ALA A 62 1.93 20.75 3.88
N ASP A 63 2.89 19.83 3.86
CA ASP A 63 4.31 20.14 4.10
C ASP A 63 5.04 20.70 2.86
N VAL A 64 4.40 20.64 1.68
CA VAL A 64 5.04 21.04 0.40
C VAL A 64 5.51 22.49 0.39
N ASP A 65 4.75 23.39 1.01
CA ASP A 65 5.06 24.84 1.02
C ASP A 65 6.23 25.21 1.97
N GLU A 66 6.59 24.28 2.88
CA GLU A 66 7.64 24.51 3.90
C GLU A 66 8.95 23.82 3.54
N LEU A 67 9.06 23.24 2.33
CA LEU A 67 10.24 22.50 1.91
C LEU A 67 11.41 23.44 1.60
N ASP A 68 12.55 23.13 2.24
CA ASP A 68 13.86 23.66 1.86
C ASP A 68 14.86 22.52 1.57
N ALA A 69 16.01 22.87 1.04
CA ALA A 69 17.03 21.90 0.68
C ALA A 69 17.53 21.08 1.89
N ALA A 70 17.63 21.69 3.08
CA ALA A 70 18.08 21.01 4.29
C ALA A 70 17.07 19.96 4.76
N THR A 71 15.79 20.29 4.73
CA THR A 71 14.68 19.37 5.04
C THR A 71 14.65 18.20 4.07
N ILE A 72 14.83 18.45 2.78
CA ILE A 72 14.87 17.41 1.75
C ILE A 72 16.06 16.47 1.94
N ILE A 73 17.26 16.99 2.20
CA ILE A 73 18.46 16.20 2.51
C ILE A 73 18.20 15.29 3.72
N ALA A 74 17.66 15.86 4.79
CA ALA A 74 17.39 15.11 6.02
C ALA A 74 16.32 14.00 5.81
N ARG A 75 15.23 14.31 5.09
CA ARG A 75 14.16 13.31 4.81
C ARG A 75 14.62 12.18 3.89
N ALA A 76 15.48 12.51 2.92
CA ALA A 76 16.08 11.53 2.02
C ALA A 76 17.26 10.76 2.65
N ASP A 77 17.70 11.14 3.85
CA ASP A 77 18.97 10.67 4.44
C ASP A 77 20.12 10.71 3.42
N ALA A 78 20.17 11.82 2.68
CA ALA A 78 21.14 11.98 1.60
C ALA A 78 22.53 12.27 2.15
N GLN A 79 23.50 11.46 1.74
CA GLN A 79 24.89 11.53 2.22
C GLN A 79 25.86 11.33 1.07
N ALA A 80 27.00 12.03 1.14
CA ALA A 80 28.13 11.80 0.26
C ALA A 80 29.41 11.69 1.08
N TRP A 81 30.36 10.85 0.64
CA TRP A 81 31.61 10.61 1.36
C TRP A 81 32.74 10.16 0.43
N ASN A 82 33.97 10.35 0.86
CA ASN A 82 35.13 9.75 0.21
C ASN A 82 35.29 8.31 0.71
N PRO A 83 35.30 7.29 -0.16
CA PRO A 83 35.32 5.88 0.26
C PRO A 83 36.66 5.43 0.85
N ASP A 84 37.73 6.17 0.67
CA ASP A 84 39.05 5.82 1.19
C ASP A 84 39.31 6.40 2.60
N THR A 85 38.68 7.53 2.91
CA THR A 85 38.87 8.25 4.19
C THR A 85 37.66 8.25 5.08
N ASP A 86 36.50 7.83 4.57
CA ASP A 86 35.18 7.92 5.22
C ASP A 86 34.78 9.38 5.60
N GLU A 87 35.46 10.39 5.06
CA GLU A 87 35.12 11.78 5.31
C GLU A 87 33.87 12.18 4.50
N PHE A 88 32.95 12.87 5.17
CA PHE A 88 31.75 13.38 4.51
C PHE A 88 32.07 14.49 3.52
N VAL A 89 31.40 14.42 2.37
CA VAL A 89 31.41 15.45 1.33
C VAL A 89 30.09 16.21 1.36
N SER A 90 30.14 17.53 1.26
CA SER A 90 28.92 18.34 1.30
C SER A 90 28.09 18.17 0.03
N ILE A 91 26.81 17.99 0.21
CA ILE A 91 25.81 18.10 -0.87
C ILE A 91 25.70 19.58 -1.23
N LYS A 92 25.96 19.91 -2.48
CA LYS A 92 25.97 21.27 -2.98
C LYS A 92 24.63 21.72 -3.52
N ASP A 93 24.02 20.88 -4.35
CA ASP A 93 22.81 21.23 -5.03
C ASP A 93 21.71 20.16 -4.76
N VAL A 94 20.48 20.64 -4.58
CA VAL A 94 19.25 19.84 -4.49
C VAL A 94 18.28 20.36 -5.53
N VAL A 95 18.06 19.59 -6.58
CA VAL A 95 17.21 19.98 -7.71
C VAL A 95 15.93 19.17 -7.71
N TYR A 96 14.80 19.85 -7.65
CA TYR A 96 13.47 19.23 -7.68
C TYR A 96 12.43 20.17 -8.30
N GLN A 97 11.36 19.58 -8.79
CA GLN A 97 10.13 20.28 -9.18
C GLN A 97 8.97 19.54 -8.57
N ILE A 98 8.24 20.20 -7.69
CA ILE A 98 7.12 19.63 -6.96
C ILE A 98 5.85 20.42 -7.25
N LYS A 99 4.72 19.72 -7.25
CA LYS A 99 3.40 20.31 -7.19
C LYS A 99 2.72 19.93 -5.87
N LYS A 100 1.82 20.78 -5.41
CA LYS A 100 1.01 20.51 -4.21
C LYS A 100 -0.18 19.61 -4.55
N GLU A 101 0.14 18.44 -5.09
CA GLU A 101 -0.82 17.42 -5.47
C GLU A 101 -0.19 16.02 -5.32
N ASN A 102 -1.01 15.00 -5.12
CA ASN A 102 -0.55 13.61 -5.02
C ASN A 102 0.24 13.23 -6.27
N GLY A 103 1.41 12.64 -6.06
CA GLY A 103 2.28 12.24 -7.16
C GLY A 103 3.67 11.85 -6.71
N THR A 104 4.48 11.45 -7.69
CA THR A 104 5.90 11.11 -7.50
C THR A 104 6.76 12.12 -8.23
N TYR A 105 7.68 12.76 -7.52
CA TYR A 105 8.51 13.84 -8.01
C TYR A 105 9.99 13.50 -7.85
N PRO A 106 10.80 13.54 -8.92
CA PRO A 106 12.22 13.27 -8.82
C PRO A 106 12.95 14.40 -8.07
N VAL A 107 13.90 14.00 -7.22
CA VAL A 107 14.81 14.89 -6.51
C VAL A 107 16.23 14.44 -6.79
N THR A 108 17.07 15.33 -7.29
CA THR A 108 18.48 15.06 -7.57
C THR A 108 19.36 15.81 -6.59
N PHE A 109 20.21 15.07 -5.91
CA PHE A 109 21.29 15.60 -5.06
C PHE A 109 22.60 15.55 -5.81
N SER A 110 23.45 16.56 -5.62
CA SER A 110 24.79 16.55 -6.21
C SER A 110 25.83 17.21 -5.33
N THR A 111 27.09 16.74 -5.45
CA THR A 111 28.28 17.36 -4.84
C THR A 111 28.91 18.40 -5.78
N ALA A 112 29.89 19.15 -5.28
CA ALA A 112 30.67 20.10 -6.09
C ALA A 112 31.49 19.43 -7.20
N ALA A 113 31.85 18.16 -7.01
CA ALA A 113 32.59 17.38 -8.00
C ALA A 113 31.71 16.66 -9.01
N GLY A 114 30.39 16.83 -8.91
CA GLY A 114 29.40 16.27 -9.87
C GLY A 114 28.95 14.85 -9.57
N THR A 115 29.28 14.27 -8.42
CA THR A 115 28.68 13.04 -7.96
C THR A 115 27.20 13.29 -7.69
N SER A 116 26.29 12.50 -8.26
CA SER A 116 24.86 12.74 -8.14
C SER A 116 24.04 11.48 -7.98
N VAL A 117 22.93 11.59 -7.26
CA VAL A 117 21.91 10.55 -7.10
C VAL A 117 20.51 11.17 -7.24
N THR A 118 19.63 10.46 -7.91
CA THR A 118 18.22 10.86 -8.04
C THR A 118 17.35 9.87 -7.30
N VAL A 119 16.43 10.40 -6.48
CA VAL A 119 15.45 9.64 -5.71
C VAL A 119 14.05 10.18 -5.97
N ASN A 120 13.02 9.50 -5.48
CA ASN A 120 11.65 9.91 -5.59
C ASN A 120 11.15 10.53 -4.28
N MET A 121 10.51 11.69 -4.40
CA MET A 121 9.69 12.28 -3.36
C MET A 121 8.23 11.97 -3.68
N ILE A 122 7.54 11.28 -2.78
CA ILE A 122 6.17 10.84 -2.97
C ILE A 122 5.27 11.72 -2.13
N VAL A 123 4.40 12.50 -2.81
CA VAL A 123 3.39 13.35 -2.15
C VAL A 123 2.08 12.60 -2.10
N LYS A 124 1.49 12.48 -0.91
CA LYS A 124 0.22 11.80 -0.69
C LYS A 124 -0.52 12.39 0.52
N ASP A 125 -1.77 12.81 0.31
CA ASP A 125 -2.63 13.41 1.33
C ASP A 125 -3.25 12.40 2.29
N GLU A 126 -3.57 11.20 1.82
CA GLU A 126 -4.44 10.29 2.55
C GLU A 126 -3.74 8.98 2.87
N ASN A 127 -3.52 8.79 4.17
CA ASN A 127 -3.16 7.51 4.76
C ASN A 127 -4.38 6.79 5.35
N ARG A 128 -5.60 7.28 5.06
CA ARG A 128 -6.86 6.76 5.61
C ARG A 128 -7.94 6.73 4.54
N VAL A 129 -8.73 5.68 4.56
CA VAL A 129 -9.92 5.52 3.72
C VAL A 129 -11.08 5.09 4.61
N ALA A 130 -12.12 5.93 4.70
CA ALA A 130 -13.37 5.60 5.37
C ALA A 130 -14.38 5.07 4.35
N ASN A 131 -14.97 3.94 4.65
CA ASN A 131 -16.00 3.30 3.86
C ASN A 131 -17.32 3.29 4.64
N LYS A 132 -18.27 4.10 4.21
CA LYS A 132 -19.58 4.22 4.87
C LYS A 132 -20.48 3.00 4.65
N GLU A 133 -20.25 2.24 3.60
CA GLU A 133 -21.04 1.05 3.31
C GLU A 133 -20.74 -0.07 4.31
N TYR A 134 -19.47 -0.20 4.68
CA TYR A 134 -19.00 -1.19 5.65
C TYR A 134 -18.85 -0.61 7.06
N GLU A 135 -19.09 0.69 7.25
CA GLU A 135 -18.87 1.40 8.51
C GLU A 135 -17.47 1.17 9.08
N GLU A 136 -16.48 1.18 8.19
CA GLU A 136 -15.07 0.91 8.50
C GLU A 136 -14.16 2.03 8.03
N GLU A 137 -13.03 2.17 8.71
CA GLU A 137 -11.91 2.99 8.27
C GLU A 137 -10.64 2.15 8.27
N ILE A 138 -9.82 2.28 7.22
CA ILE A 138 -8.53 1.64 7.09
C ILE A 138 -7.42 2.67 6.95
N PHE A 139 -6.29 2.40 7.58
CA PHE A 139 -5.09 3.22 7.58
C PHE A 139 -3.90 2.40 7.11
N ALA A 140 -3.03 2.99 6.30
CA ALA A 140 -1.70 2.46 5.99
C ALA A 140 -0.79 3.60 5.50
N VAL A 141 0.53 3.44 5.69
CA VAL A 141 1.51 4.44 5.25
C VAL A 141 2.38 3.89 4.11
N ASN A 142 2.92 4.78 3.28
CA ASN A 142 3.98 4.42 2.34
C ASN A 142 5.23 3.96 3.10
N PHE A 143 6.00 3.05 2.53
CA PHE A 143 7.18 2.50 3.20
C PHE A 143 8.29 2.16 2.20
N PHE A 144 9.49 1.96 2.74
CA PHE A 144 10.71 1.69 1.98
C PHE A 144 11.30 0.36 2.40
N LYS A 145 11.76 -0.43 1.43
CA LYS A 145 12.44 -1.69 1.66
C LYS A 145 13.59 -1.90 0.66
N ASN A 146 14.60 -2.64 1.07
CA ASN A 146 15.57 -3.18 0.13
C ASN A 146 15.01 -4.45 -0.51
N ALA A 147 15.43 -4.78 -1.71
CA ALA A 147 14.96 -5.98 -2.42
C ALA A 147 15.19 -7.27 -1.58
N ASP A 148 16.35 -7.36 -0.91
CA ASP A 148 16.71 -8.52 -0.08
C ASP A 148 15.71 -8.73 1.07
N GLU A 149 15.24 -7.67 1.73
CA GLU A 149 14.26 -7.78 2.82
C GLU A 149 12.93 -8.37 2.35
N ILE A 150 12.55 -8.11 1.09
CA ILE A 150 11.32 -8.63 0.50
C ILE A 150 11.52 -10.09 0.08
N THR A 151 12.63 -10.38 -0.58
CA THR A 151 12.99 -11.73 -1.07
C THR A 151 13.16 -12.72 0.09
N GLU A 152 13.72 -12.29 1.22
CA GLU A 152 13.95 -13.12 2.40
C GLU A 152 12.73 -13.27 3.32
N SER A 153 11.65 -12.54 3.04
CA SER A 153 10.42 -12.61 3.85
C SER A 153 9.74 -13.98 3.70
N ILE A 154 9.52 -14.66 4.82
CA ILE A 154 8.82 -15.94 4.87
C ILE A 154 7.31 -15.80 5.09
N ALA A 155 6.83 -14.59 5.36
CA ALA A 155 5.43 -14.26 5.63
C ALA A 155 5.10 -12.87 5.08
N LEU A 156 5.32 -12.67 3.78
CA LEU A 156 5.32 -11.36 3.13
C LEU A 156 4.05 -10.55 3.40
N ASP A 157 2.87 -11.14 3.36
CA ASP A 157 1.62 -10.42 3.64
C ASP A 157 1.58 -9.83 5.06
N THR A 158 2.12 -10.56 6.04
CA THR A 158 2.22 -10.08 7.43
C THR A 158 3.26 -8.98 7.56
N ASP A 159 4.39 -9.15 6.89
CA ASP A 159 5.48 -8.18 6.90
C ASP A 159 5.06 -6.89 6.19
N LEU A 160 4.38 -6.97 5.05
CA LEU A 160 3.83 -5.81 4.34
C LEU A 160 2.84 -5.03 5.22
N LYS A 161 1.94 -5.70 5.96
CA LYS A 161 1.04 -5.05 6.92
C LYS A 161 1.82 -4.33 8.02
N THR A 162 2.85 -4.96 8.54
CA THR A 162 3.71 -4.39 9.59
C THR A 162 4.51 -3.19 9.08
N TRP A 163 5.13 -3.30 7.92
CA TRP A 163 5.92 -2.22 7.32
C TRP A 163 5.09 -1.00 6.94
N ALA A 164 3.88 -1.23 6.45
CA ALA A 164 2.92 -0.17 6.14
C ALA A 164 2.18 0.36 7.38
N ASN A 165 2.42 -0.19 8.58
CA ASN A 165 1.63 0.10 9.79
C ASN A 165 0.11 0.01 9.51
N ALA A 166 -0.28 -0.99 8.72
CA ALA A 166 -1.66 -1.13 8.27
C ALA A 166 -2.58 -1.54 9.42
N SER A 167 -3.71 -0.86 9.55
CA SER A 167 -4.74 -1.12 10.57
C SER A 167 -6.12 -0.70 10.09
N ALA A 168 -7.15 -1.37 10.59
CA ALA A 168 -8.53 -1.03 10.28
C ALA A 168 -9.40 -1.10 11.54
N TRP A 169 -10.48 -0.34 11.57
CA TRP A 169 -11.41 -0.30 12.69
C TRP A 169 -12.83 0.07 12.24
N SER A 170 -13.81 -0.38 13.04
CA SER A 170 -15.20 -0.01 12.87
C SER A 170 -15.42 1.46 13.24
N LEU A 171 -16.17 2.17 12.42
CA LEU A 171 -16.59 3.56 12.67
C LEU A 171 -17.70 3.63 13.72
N GLU A 172 -18.43 2.52 13.95
CA GLU A 172 -19.52 2.46 14.92
C GLU A 172 -19.00 2.40 16.36
N ASP A 173 -18.06 1.50 16.66
CA ASP A 173 -17.61 1.21 18.02
C ASP A 173 -16.10 1.32 18.25
N GLY A 174 -15.33 1.66 17.20
CA GLY A 174 -13.87 1.83 17.25
C GLY A 174 -13.08 0.54 17.45
N LYS A 175 -13.73 -0.63 17.37
CA LYS A 175 -13.02 -1.90 17.47
C LYS A 175 -12.17 -2.18 16.25
N ALA A 176 -11.05 -2.87 16.48
CA ALA A 176 -10.19 -3.31 15.39
C ALA A 176 -10.94 -4.27 14.46
N VAL A 177 -10.77 -4.05 13.16
CA VAL A 177 -11.23 -4.92 12.07
C VAL A 177 -10.00 -5.58 11.46
N GLU A 178 -10.09 -6.85 11.12
CA GLU A 178 -8.98 -7.58 10.54
C GLU A 178 -8.75 -7.20 9.09
N ILE A 179 -7.50 -6.92 8.72
CA ILE A 179 -7.08 -6.81 7.32
C ILE A 179 -6.78 -8.22 6.83
N THR A 180 -7.67 -8.76 6.00
CA THR A 180 -7.63 -10.15 5.54
C THR A 180 -6.91 -10.33 4.24
N ASN A 181 -6.87 -9.28 3.40
CA ASN A 181 -6.27 -9.37 2.07
C ASN A 181 -5.13 -8.35 1.90
N VAL A 182 -4.04 -8.83 1.29
CA VAL A 182 -2.93 -8.01 0.82
C VAL A 182 -2.73 -8.31 -0.66
N HIS A 183 -2.81 -7.30 -1.50
CA HIS A 183 -2.63 -7.44 -2.94
C HIS A 183 -1.46 -6.59 -3.42
N TYR A 184 -0.61 -7.20 -4.22
CA TYR A 184 0.53 -6.55 -4.88
C TYR A 184 0.77 -7.20 -6.25
N ASP A 185 1.32 -6.43 -7.18
CA ASP A 185 1.59 -6.88 -8.55
C ASP A 185 3.10 -6.91 -8.81
N PHE A 186 3.81 -7.74 -8.04
CA PHE A 186 5.23 -8.02 -8.22
C PHE A 186 5.54 -9.46 -7.77
N ASP A 187 6.63 -10.00 -8.29
CA ASP A 187 7.18 -11.28 -7.86
C ASP A 187 8.24 -11.02 -6.79
N PRO A 188 8.04 -11.46 -5.53
CA PRO A 188 9.00 -11.25 -4.45
C PRO A 188 10.39 -11.82 -4.71
N GLU A 189 10.49 -12.92 -5.48
CA GLU A 189 11.76 -13.57 -5.77
C GLU A 189 12.62 -12.81 -6.80
N THR A 190 11.98 -11.98 -7.63
CA THR A 190 12.64 -11.25 -8.72
C THR A 190 12.45 -9.73 -8.64
N ILE A 191 12.02 -9.21 -7.48
CA ILE A 191 11.74 -7.80 -7.32
C ILE A 191 12.97 -6.94 -7.58
N THR A 192 12.78 -5.85 -8.30
CA THR A 192 13.82 -4.89 -8.66
C THR A 192 13.55 -3.53 -8.02
N PRO A 193 14.55 -2.64 -7.93
CA PRO A 193 14.34 -1.27 -7.50
C PRO A 193 13.23 -0.58 -8.29
N GLY A 194 12.30 0.07 -7.58
CA GLY A 194 11.14 0.71 -8.19
C GLY A 194 10.07 1.10 -7.17
N VAL A 195 8.95 1.59 -7.67
CA VAL A 195 7.78 1.96 -6.87
C VAL A 195 6.63 1.01 -7.20
N TYR A 196 6.11 0.34 -6.19
CA TYR A 196 5.08 -0.68 -6.30
C TYR A 196 3.84 -0.29 -5.49
N ASP A 197 2.68 -0.68 -5.99
CA ASP A 197 1.43 -0.55 -5.26
C ASP A 197 1.21 -1.76 -4.35
N VAL A 198 0.84 -1.51 -3.10
CA VAL A 198 0.40 -2.52 -2.14
C VAL A 198 -0.97 -2.12 -1.63
N THR A 199 -1.96 -2.97 -1.81
CA THR A 199 -3.35 -2.73 -1.39
C THR A 199 -3.69 -3.65 -0.22
N PHE A 200 -4.14 -3.05 0.87
CA PHE A 200 -4.68 -3.73 2.05
C PHE A 200 -6.19 -3.62 2.04
N SER A 201 -6.89 -4.69 2.41
CA SER A 201 -8.34 -4.63 2.54
C SER A 201 -8.87 -5.53 3.64
N THR A 202 -9.99 -5.10 4.21
CA THR A 202 -10.80 -5.90 5.13
C THR A 202 -11.61 -6.93 4.35
N GLU A 203 -12.18 -7.90 5.05
CA GLU A 203 -13.04 -8.90 4.44
C GLU A 203 -14.38 -8.28 3.99
N GLY A 204 -14.87 -8.72 2.83
CA GLY A 204 -16.23 -8.43 2.41
C GLY A 204 -17.23 -9.28 3.21
N TYR A 205 -18.49 -8.92 3.13
CA TYR A 205 -19.55 -9.73 3.76
C TYR A 205 -19.74 -11.05 3.03
N GLU A 206 -19.86 -12.13 3.81
CA GLU A 206 -20.31 -13.42 3.30
C GLU A 206 -21.84 -13.58 3.48
N TYR A 207 -22.50 -13.93 2.41
CA TYR A 207 -23.92 -14.26 2.43
C TYR A 207 -24.12 -15.76 2.14
N LYS A 208 -24.93 -16.41 2.95
CA LYS A 208 -25.43 -17.75 2.65
C LYS A 208 -26.76 -17.63 1.96
N VAL A 209 -26.86 -18.17 0.76
CA VAL A 209 -28.04 -18.11 -0.07
C VAL A 209 -28.49 -19.53 -0.39
N ASP A 210 -29.74 -19.86 -0.05
CA ASP A 210 -30.38 -21.06 -0.52
C ASP A 210 -31.01 -20.80 -1.90
N THR A 211 -30.58 -21.55 -2.90
CA THR A 211 -31.05 -21.37 -4.28
C THR A 211 -31.29 -22.69 -4.98
N THR A 212 -32.21 -22.71 -5.94
CA THR A 212 -32.42 -23.84 -6.85
C THR A 212 -31.45 -23.81 -8.04
N ASP A 213 -30.80 -22.70 -8.27
CA ASP A 213 -29.81 -22.53 -9.34
C ASP A 213 -28.46 -23.11 -8.93
N LYS A 214 -27.83 -23.79 -9.88
CA LYS A 214 -26.48 -24.32 -9.68
C LYS A 214 -25.42 -23.27 -10.10
N TYR A 215 -24.57 -22.93 -9.16
CA TYR A 215 -23.39 -22.10 -9.38
C TYR A 215 -22.11 -22.92 -9.22
N GLU A 216 -21.01 -22.39 -9.76
CA GLU A 216 -19.67 -22.92 -9.54
C GLU A 216 -18.84 -21.95 -8.70
N VAL A 217 -17.84 -22.47 -7.98
CA VAL A 217 -16.91 -21.62 -7.20
C VAL A 217 -16.17 -20.70 -8.17
N GLY A 218 -16.19 -19.39 -7.88
CA GLY A 218 -15.62 -18.35 -8.74
C GLY A 218 -16.63 -17.62 -9.63
N ASP A 219 -17.88 -18.10 -9.71
CA ASP A 219 -18.93 -17.41 -10.45
C ASP A 219 -19.20 -16.02 -9.85
N ILE A 220 -19.42 -15.04 -10.71
CA ILE A 220 -19.86 -13.69 -10.31
C ILE A 220 -21.38 -13.67 -10.34
N VAL A 221 -22.00 -13.48 -9.18
CA VAL A 221 -23.44 -13.48 -9.02
C VAL A 221 -23.95 -12.13 -8.54
N GLY A 222 -25.19 -11.79 -8.93
CA GLY A 222 -25.93 -10.67 -8.39
C GLY A 222 -26.92 -11.16 -7.34
N LEU A 223 -26.89 -10.57 -6.13
CA LEU A 223 -27.88 -10.79 -5.09
C LEU A 223 -28.89 -9.65 -5.11
N SER A 224 -30.16 -10.00 -5.08
CA SER A 224 -31.27 -9.06 -4.96
C SER A 224 -32.06 -9.39 -3.70
N PHE A 225 -32.28 -8.40 -2.85
CA PHE A 225 -32.99 -8.55 -1.58
C PHE A 225 -34.25 -7.68 -1.61
N GLN A 226 -35.39 -8.28 -1.17
CA GLN A 226 -36.54 -7.48 -0.77
C GLN A 226 -36.40 -7.12 0.72
N PRO A 227 -36.97 -6.00 1.18
CA PRO A 227 -36.93 -5.63 2.60
C PRO A 227 -37.39 -6.70 3.57
N GLU A 228 -38.37 -7.52 3.14
CA GLU A 228 -38.92 -8.64 3.89
C GLU A 228 -38.03 -9.88 3.97
N ASP A 229 -37.01 -9.97 3.10
CA ASP A 229 -36.04 -11.09 3.10
C ASP A 229 -34.91 -10.88 4.13
N ILE A 230 -34.83 -9.69 4.73
CA ILE A 230 -33.75 -9.33 5.66
C ILE A 230 -34.16 -9.71 7.08
N HIS A 231 -33.62 -10.81 7.59
CA HIS A 231 -33.71 -11.17 8.99
C HIS A 231 -32.45 -10.75 9.75
N ILE A 232 -32.58 -9.68 10.56
CA ILE A 232 -31.50 -9.25 11.45
C ILE A 232 -31.43 -10.21 12.63
N MET A 233 -30.41 -11.05 12.67
CA MET A 233 -30.09 -11.85 13.85
C MET A 233 -29.01 -11.16 14.67
N SER A 234 -29.35 -10.69 15.87
CA SER A 234 -28.33 -10.22 16.82
C SER A 234 -27.46 -11.40 17.25
N LYS A 235 -26.15 -11.31 17.05
CA LYS A 235 -25.19 -12.22 17.70
C LYS A 235 -25.24 -11.96 19.21
N ASN A 236 -25.72 -12.93 19.98
CA ASN A 236 -25.55 -12.98 21.44
C ASN A 236 -24.11 -13.34 21.80
#